data_5e82ccbbec3a12d11a020921c0363c34
#
_entry.id   5e82ccbbec3a12d11a020921c0363c34
#
_cell.length_a   1.000
_cell.length_b   1.000
_cell.length_c   1.000
_cell.angle_alpha   90.00
_cell.angle_beta   90.00
_cell.angle_gamma   90.00
#
_symmetry.space_group_name_H-M   'P 1'
#
loop_
_entity.id
_entity.type
_entity.pdbx_description
1 polymer ?
#
loop_
_entity_poly.entity_id
_entity_poly.type
_entity_poly.pdbx_seq_one_letter_code
_entity_poly.pdbx_strand_id
1 'polypeptide(L)'
;MSYLSLGGNQYRVTLTVYRDCYNGQAGFDNPAAIGIFDSNGDLVASLDATITNSGAVANTINSPCLVPPTNVCYEYAVYQFSTLLPPISGGYTIAYQRCCRNSTILNLANVQSTGATYFATVPDTLVVQDNSSPYFNLLPPTFICSGVPFTFDHSATDPDGDSLVYSLFVPYAGADPGDPAPSPPNNPPYQPVVFQPPYSMNDFMGGVPMTIDYSSGLLKATPNMTGQFVYGIVVKEYRNGIYIGETFRDFQVNVVPCPTITVASIFSPTIACGSLQADFVNTSAGAATYFWDFGDPLRSDDTSSLENPSWVYPDTGEYTATLIAYSSVEPACNDTAYGLVK
;
A
#
# COMPACT_ATOMS: atom_id res chain seq x y z
N MET A 1 3.42 -10.18 11.05
CA MET A 1 3.93 -11.47 11.55
C MET A 1 3.18 -12.56 10.85
N SER A 2 3.84 -13.64 10.46
CA SER A 2 3.24 -14.81 9.80
C SER A 2 3.90 -16.10 10.34
N TYR A 3 3.27 -17.23 10.13
CA TYR A 3 3.85 -18.53 10.49
C TYR A 3 3.59 -19.58 9.42
N LEU A 4 4.48 -20.57 9.37
CA LEU A 4 4.40 -21.75 8.51
C LEU A 4 4.42 -23.01 9.37
N SER A 5 3.45 -23.90 9.21
CA SER A 5 3.49 -25.21 9.81
C SER A 5 4.59 -26.07 9.17
N LEU A 6 5.39 -26.71 10.00
CA LEU A 6 6.42 -27.67 9.57
C LEU A 6 6.01 -29.12 9.85
N GLY A 7 4.77 -29.32 10.30
CA GLY A 7 4.25 -30.59 10.78
C GLY A 7 4.68 -30.91 12.22
N GLY A 8 3.97 -31.82 12.87
CA GLY A 8 4.30 -32.27 14.24
C GLY A 8 4.25 -31.15 15.28
N ASN A 9 3.38 -30.18 15.12
CA ASN A 9 3.25 -28.99 15.98
C ASN A 9 4.48 -28.06 15.97
N GLN A 10 5.37 -28.19 15.02
CA GLN A 10 6.48 -27.27 14.80
C GLN A 10 6.04 -26.15 13.84
N TYR A 11 6.37 -24.93 14.19
CA TYR A 11 6.06 -23.73 13.41
C TYR A 11 7.30 -22.88 13.20
N ARG A 12 7.47 -22.41 11.96
CA ARG A 12 8.43 -21.34 11.64
C ARG A 12 7.69 -20.02 11.63
N VAL A 13 8.09 -19.12 12.51
CA VAL A 13 7.50 -17.79 12.62
C VAL A 13 8.42 -16.77 11.94
N THR A 14 7.83 -15.86 11.18
CA THR A 14 8.53 -14.76 10.51
C THR A 14 7.89 -13.44 10.95
N LEU A 15 8.68 -12.58 11.58
CA LEU A 15 8.33 -11.20 11.88
C LEU A 15 9.14 -10.30 10.94
N THR A 16 8.47 -9.49 10.13
CA THR A 16 9.11 -8.42 9.36
C THR A 16 8.68 -7.08 9.92
N VAL A 17 9.63 -6.29 10.36
CA VAL A 17 9.43 -4.94 10.89
C VAL A 17 10.04 -3.95 9.93
N TYR A 18 9.31 -2.86 9.67
CA TYR A 18 9.79 -1.74 8.86
C TYR A 18 9.97 -0.52 9.74
N ARG A 19 10.98 0.30 9.43
CA ARG A 19 11.17 1.59 10.07
C ARG A 19 11.41 2.68 9.05
N ASP A 20 10.98 3.88 9.36
CA ASP A 20 11.35 5.10 8.65
C ASP A 20 12.78 5.48 9.07
N CYS A 21 13.75 5.37 8.16
CA CYS A 21 15.14 5.68 8.44
C CYS A 21 15.46 7.18 8.29
N TYR A 22 14.54 7.98 7.78
CA TYR A 22 14.73 9.44 7.68
C TYR A 22 14.24 10.15 8.96
N ASN A 23 13.03 9.82 9.44
CA ASN A 23 12.43 10.47 10.60
C ASN A 23 12.52 9.62 11.88
N GLY A 24 12.67 8.30 11.75
CA GLY A 24 12.76 7.37 12.89
C GLY A 24 14.16 7.41 13.53
N GLN A 25 14.19 7.51 14.85
CA GLN A 25 15.46 7.58 15.62
C GLN A 25 15.89 6.21 16.19
N ALA A 26 14.92 5.34 16.53
CA ALA A 26 15.21 4.04 17.12
C ALA A 26 15.67 3.04 16.05
N GLY A 27 16.69 2.24 16.36
CA GLY A 27 17.10 1.08 15.57
C GLY A 27 16.12 -0.09 15.72
N PHE A 28 16.38 -1.17 14.98
CA PHE A 28 15.72 -2.44 15.21
C PHE A 28 16.21 -3.09 16.49
N ASP A 29 15.32 -3.74 17.23
CA ASP A 29 15.73 -4.56 18.38
C ASP A 29 16.53 -5.78 17.90
N ASN A 30 17.62 -6.07 18.57
CA ASN A 30 18.41 -7.27 18.27
C ASN A 30 19.08 -7.77 19.55
N PRO A 31 18.47 -8.76 20.24
CA PRO A 31 17.29 -9.52 19.83
C PRO A 31 15.96 -8.77 20.04
N ALA A 32 14.91 -9.23 19.33
CA ALA A 32 13.52 -8.87 19.58
C ALA A 32 12.89 -9.85 20.56
N ALA A 33 12.25 -9.33 21.62
CA ALA A 33 11.57 -10.14 22.60
C ALA A 33 10.21 -10.62 22.07
N ILE A 34 10.01 -11.92 22.02
CA ILE A 34 8.77 -12.56 21.54
C ILE A 34 8.07 -13.23 22.71
N GLY A 35 6.78 -12.96 22.86
CA GLY A 35 5.88 -13.66 23.79
C GLY A 35 4.98 -14.63 23.06
N ILE A 36 4.74 -15.78 23.67
CA ILE A 36 3.77 -16.78 23.21
C ILE A 36 2.75 -16.96 24.35
N PHE A 37 1.49 -16.68 24.04
CA PHE A 37 0.40 -16.68 25.00
C PHE A 37 -0.65 -17.72 24.60
N ASP A 38 -1.35 -18.26 25.59
CA ASP A 38 -2.52 -19.10 25.35
C ASP A 38 -3.79 -18.24 25.08
N SER A 39 -4.91 -18.92 24.90
CA SER A 39 -6.21 -18.24 24.63
C SER A 39 -6.75 -17.44 25.83
N ASN A 40 -6.23 -17.62 27.04
CA ASN A 40 -6.57 -16.85 28.23
C ASN A 40 -5.69 -15.60 28.36
N GLY A 41 -4.64 -15.49 27.53
CA GLY A 41 -3.63 -14.44 27.63
C GLY A 41 -2.51 -14.77 28.62
N ASP A 42 -2.41 -16.00 29.11
CA ASP A 42 -1.32 -16.40 29.99
C ASP A 42 -0.06 -16.68 29.16
N LEU A 43 1.09 -16.23 29.68
CA LEU A 43 2.37 -16.43 29.02
C LEU A 43 2.80 -17.90 29.10
N VAL A 44 2.86 -18.54 27.94
CA VAL A 44 3.30 -19.96 27.82
C VAL A 44 4.82 -20.05 27.62
N ALA A 45 5.38 -19.14 26.82
CA ALA A 45 6.82 -19.08 26.56
C ALA A 45 7.25 -17.69 26.14
N SER A 46 8.51 -17.38 26.34
CA SER A 46 9.14 -16.21 25.75
C SER A 46 10.49 -16.61 25.15
N LEU A 47 10.89 -15.91 24.10
CA LEU A 47 12.17 -16.12 23.43
C LEU A 47 12.69 -14.83 22.84
N ASP A 48 14.01 -14.81 22.62
CA ASP A 48 14.71 -13.72 21.95
C ASP A 48 14.99 -14.10 20.49
N ALA A 49 14.45 -13.34 19.55
CA ALA A 49 14.65 -13.56 18.12
C ALA A 49 15.70 -12.58 17.57
N THR A 50 16.76 -13.10 16.96
CA THR A 50 17.78 -12.29 16.30
C THR A 50 17.41 -11.94 14.87
N ILE A 51 17.95 -10.83 14.37
CA ILE A 51 17.78 -10.45 12.96
C ILE A 51 18.45 -11.50 12.07
N THR A 52 17.66 -12.07 11.15
CA THR A 52 18.16 -13.02 10.14
C THR A 52 18.43 -12.37 8.79
N ASN A 53 17.76 -11.25 8.50
CA ASN A 53 17.97 -10.45 7.30
C ASN A 53 17.55 -9.01 7.56
N SER A 54 18.22 -8.04 6.92
CA SER A 54 17.85 -6.63 6.99
C SER A 54 18.37 -5.87 5.78
N GLY A 55 17.78 -4.74 5.47
CA GLY A 55 18.20 -3.90 4.36
C GLY A 55 17.32 -2.68 4.15
N ALA A 56 17.67 -1.88 3.15
CA ALA A 56 16.84 -0.78 2.70
C ALA A 56 15.70 -1.29 1.81
N VAL A 57 14.54 -0.67 1.94
CA VAL A 57 13.43 -0.88 1.01
C VAL A 57 13.67 -0.01 -0.22
N ALA A 58 13.74 -0.63 -1.40
CA ALA A 58 13.84 0.12 -2.64
C ALA A 58 12.57 0.95 -2.86
N ASN A 59 12.74 2.23 -3.17
CA ASN A 59 11.64 3.08 -3.61
C ASN A 59 11.25 2.69 -5.05
N THR A 60 10.58 1.57 -5.21
CA THR A 60 10.10 1.09 -6.50
C THR A 60 8.83 1.82 -6.89
N ILE A 61 8.98 2.86 -7.70
CA ILE A 61 7.85 3.46 -8.39
C ILE A 61 7.92 2.98 -9.83
N ASN A 62 6.87 2.30 -10.28
CA ASN A 62 6.74 1.86 -11.66
C ASN A 62 6.38 3.01 -12.63
N SER A 63 6.70 4.24 -12.28
CA SER A 63 6.48 5.39 -13.13
C SER A 63 7.79 6.17 -13.31
N PRO A 64 8.32 6.27 -14.52
CA PRO A 64 9.51 7.09 -14.80
C PRO A 64 9.28 8.59 -14.50
N CYS A 65 8.01 8.95 -14.27
CA CYS A 65 7.57 10.33 -14.05
C CYS A 65 7.49 10.73 -12.58
N LEU A 66 7.75 9.82 -11.66
CA LEU A 66 7.74 10.08 -10.23
C LEU A 66 9.15 9.95 -9.67
N VAL A 67 9.75 11.10 -9.34
CA VAL A 67 11.03 11.12 -8.61
C VAL A 67 10.74 10.85 -7.14
N PRO A 68 11.34 9.80 -6.53
CA PRO A 68 11.18 9.54 -5.12
C PRO A 68 11.58 10.75 -4.29
N PRO A 69 10.77 11.18 -3.29
CA PRO A 69 11.18 12.25 -2.40
C PRO A 69 12.45 11.87 -1.63
N THR A 70 13.39 12.80 -1.51
CA THR A 70 14.67 12.56 -0.81
C THR A 70 14.52 12.36 0.70
N ASN A 71 13.36 12.71 1.24
CA ASN A 71 13.01 12.57 2.65
C ASN A 71 12.14 11.33 2.95
N VAL A 72 12.04 10.39 2.02
CA VAL A 72 11.36 9.10 2.22
C VAL A 72 12.41 7.99 2.20
N CYS A 73 12.56 7.32 3.32
CA CYS A 73 13.51 6.24 3.52
C CYS A 73 12.88 5.17 4.40
N TYR A 74 12.93 3.91 3.95
CA TYR A 74 12.50 2.77 4.74
C TYR A 74 13.56 1.68 4.77
N GLU A 75 13.71 1.09 5.93
CA GLU A 75 14.52 -0.11 6.16
C GLU A 75 13.63 -1.21 6.72
N TYR A 76 14.05 -2.44 6.54
CA TYR A 76 13.38 -3.61 7.11
C TYR A 76 14.34 -4.49 7.89
N ALA A 77 13.81 -5.19 8.87
CA ALA A 77 14.46 -6.30 9.57
C ALA A 77 13.50 -7.51 9.59
N VAL A 78 14.05 -8.67 9.32
CA VAL A 78 13.37 -9.96 9.38
C VAL A 78 13.91 -10.76 10.54
N TYR A 79 13.01 -11.24 11.38
CA TYR A 79 13.30 -12.18 12.46
C TYR A 79 12.62 -13.49 12.12
N GLN A 80 13.36 -14.56 12.11
CA GLN A 80 12.83 -15.89 11.82
C GLN A 80 13.29 -16.88 12.88
N PHE A 81 12.35 -17.59 13.48
CA PHE A 81 12.60 -18.58 14.49
C PHE A 81 11.62 -19.77 14.33
N SER A 82 11.97 -20.89 14.95
CA SER A 82 11.07 -22.04 15.02
C SER A 82 10.68 -22.33 16.46
N THR A 83 9.44 -22.72 16.66
CA THR A 83 8.91 -23.05 17.99
C THR A 83 8.03 -24.30 17.91
N LEU A 84 7.97 -25.04 19.01
CA LEU A 84 7.06 -26.16 19.19
C LEU A 84 5.84 -25.67 19.98
N LEU A 85 4.65 -25.81 19.42
CA LEU A 85 3.37 -25.42 20.03
C LEU A 85 2.47 -26.65 20.17
N PRO A 86 2.53 -27.36 21.31
CA PRO A 86 1.68 -28.52 21.53
C PRO A 86 0.19 -28.15 21.45
N PRO A 87 -0.70 -29.08 21.11
CA PRO A 87 -2.13 -28.80 21.04
C PRO A 87 -2.67 -28.21 22.34
N ILE A 88 -3.37 -27.07 22.24
CA ILE A 88 -4.03 -26.39 23.36
C ILE A 88 -5.37 -25.86 22.88
N SER A 89 -6.38 -25.93 23.73
CA SER A 89 -7.70 -25.36 23.43
C SER A 89 -7.61 -23.85 23.22
N GLY A 90 -8.18 -23.37 22.11
CA GLY A 90 -8.17 -21.95 21.73
C GLY A 90 -6.88 -21.48 21.07
N GLY A 91 -5.86 -22.34 20.94
CA GLY A 91 -4.62 -22.01 20.21
C GLY A 91 -3.70 -21.03 20.91
N TYR A 92 -2.84 -20.36 20.14
CA TYR A 92 -1.79 -19.48 20.64
C TYR A 92 -1.81 -18.11 19.97
N THR A 93 -1.36 -17.09 20.73
CA THR A 93 -0.99 -15.77 20.20
C THR A 93 0.51 -15.59 20.35
N ILE A 94 1.21 -15.32 19.24
CA ILE A 94 2.64 -15.02 19.21
C ILE A 94 2.77 -13.52 18.95
N ALA A 95 3.44 -12.79 19.83
CA ALA A 95 3.45 -11.33 19.77
C ALA A 95 4.85 -10.72 19.95
N TYR A 96 5.01 -9.55 19.35
CA TYR A 96 6.10 -8.60 19.53
C TYR A 96 5.54 -7.21 19.69
N GLN A 97 6.13 -6.41 20.60
CA GLN A 97 5.72 -5.03 20.86
C GLN A 97 6.91 -4.07 20.84
N ARG A 98 6.68 -2.88 20.30
CA ARG A 98 7.68 -1.82 20.28
C ARG A 98 7.05 -0.44 20.40
N CYS A 99 7.56 0.42 21.23
CA CYS A 99 7.31 1.85 21.28
C CYS A 99 8.53 2.62 20.72
N CYS A 100 8.34 3.79 20.12
CA CYS A 100 7.06 4.41 19.82
C CYS A 100 6.94 4.59 18.32
N ARG A 101 5.73 4.86 17.83
CA ARG A 101 5.49 5.17 16.43
C ARG A 101 6.19 6.48 16.06
N ASN A 102 6.47 6.68 14.78
CA ASN A 102 7.12 7.88 14.29
C ASN A 102 6.31 9.14 14.64
N SER A 103 6.95 10.12 15.24
CA SER A 103 6.31 11.36 15.71
C SER A 103 5.73 12.23 14.59
N THR A 104 6.09 11.95 13.33
CA THR A 104 5.59 12.65 12.14
C THR A 104 4.26 12.11 11.60
N ILE A 105 3.73 11.04 12.19
CA ILE A 105 2.42 10.48 11.83
C ILE A 105 1.32 11.44 12.27
N LEU A 106 0.45 11.82 11.33
CA LEU A 106 -0.56 12.86 11.53
C LEU A 106 -1.92 12.33 11.96
N ASN A 107 -2.26 11.11 11.62
CA ASN A 107 -3.60 10.56 11.86
C ASN A 107 -3.76 9.80 13.16
N LEU A 108 -2.75 9.76 14.02
CA LEU A 108 -2.82 9.11 15.33
C LEU A 108 -2.73 10.13 16.48
N ALA A 109 -3.55 9.96 17.50
CA ALA A 109 -3.45 10.71 18.74
C ALA A 109 -2.28 10.20 19.59
N ASN A 110 -1.61 11.12 20.29
CA ASN A 110 -0.52 10.81 21.24
C ASN A 110 0.57 9.88 20.64
N VAL A 111 0.90 10.09 19.38
CA VAL A 111 1.78 9.21 18.60
C VAL A 111 3.13 8.94 19.28
N GLN A 112 3.67 9.93 20.01
CA GLN A 112 4.95 9.81 20.73
C GLN A 112 4.90 8.89 21.96
N SER A 113 3.70 8.52 22.40
CA SER A 113 3.49 7.57 23.50
C SER A 113 2.70 6.33 23.06
N THR A 114 2.45 6.20 21.76
CA THR A 114 1.73 5.08 21.17
C THR A 114 2.72 4.14 20.46
N GLY A 115 2.87 2.94 20.99
CA GLY A 115 3.65 1.88 20.35
C GLY A 115 2.83 1.07 19.36
N ALA A 116 3.35 -0.09 18.99
CA ALA A 116 2.73 -1.03 18.07
C ALA A 116 2.82 -2.46 18.61
N THR A 117 1.78 -3.24 18.34
CA THR A 117 1.75 -4.68 18.57
C THR A 117 1.64 -5.41 17.24
N TYR A 118 2.54 -6.33 17.00
CA TYR A 118 2.54 -7.23 15.84
C TYR A 118 2.38 -8.65 16.35
N PHE A 119 1.34 -9.35 15.91
CA PHE A 119 1.08 -10.71 16.37
C PHE A 119 0.54 -11.60 15.26
N ALA A 120 0.58 -12.88 15.53
CA ALA A 120 -0.08 -13.91 14.74
C ALA A 120 -0.80 -14.87 15.70
N THR A 121 -1.96 -15.36 15.29
CA THR A 121 -2.74 -16.35 16.03
C THR A 121 -2.61 -17.71 15.36
N VAL A 122 -2.11 -18.69 16.10
CA VAL A 122 -2.08 -20.10 15.67
C VAL A 122 -3.35 -20.75 16.20
N PRO A 123 -4.23 -21.27 15.33
CA PRO A 123 -5.50 -21.85 15.76
C PRO A 123 -5.29 -23.10 16.63
N ASP A 124 -6.35 -23.50 17.33
CA ASP A 124 -6.38 -24.77 18.04
C ASP A 124 -6.13 -25.94 17.08
N THR A 125 -5.00 -26.60 17.25
CA THR A 125 -4.60 -27.72 16.38
C THR A 125 -5.46 -28.97 16.54
N LEU A 126 -6.31 -29.03 17.57
CA LEU A 126 -7.35 -30.08 17.69
C LEU A 126 -8.52 -29.83 16.74
N VAL A 127 -8.70 -28.57 16.31
CA VAL A 127 -9.77 -28.14 15.38
C VAL A 127 -9.23 -27.97 13.97
N VAL A 128 -8.06 -27.36 13.82
CA VAL A 128 -7.41 -27.08 12.53
C VAL A 128 -5.97 -27.57 12.57
N GLN A 129 -5.73 -28.73 11.93
CA GLN A 129 -4.38 -29.31 11.86
C GLN A 129 -3.54 -28.64 10.77
N ASP A 130 -2.24 -28.53 11.03
CA ASP A 130 -1.22 -28.10 10.07
C ASP A 130 -1.54 -26.81 9.31
N ASN A 131 -2.07 -25.81 10.01
CA ASN A 131 -2.35 -24.50 9.44
C ASN A 131 -1.09 -23.64 9.33
N SER A 132 -0.97 -22.94 8.22
CA SER A 132 0.02 -21.88 7.97
C SER A 132 -0.71 -20.58 7.68
N SER A 133 -0.28 -19.47 8.26
CA SER A 133 -0.96 -18.20 8.02
C SER A 133 -0.75 -17.68 6.59
N PRO A 134 -1.71 -16.93 6.03
CA PRO A 134 -1.50 -16.22 4.78
C PRO A 134 -0.35 -15.21 4.89
N TYR A 135 0.29 -14.91 3.77
CA TYR A 135 1.29 -13.85 3.65
C TYR A 135 0.98 -12.94 2.45
N PHE A 136 1.19 -11.65 2.62
CA PHE A 136 0.96 -10.68 1.56
C PHE A 136 2.03 -10.78 0.47
N ASN A 137 1.61 -10.78 -0.81
CA ASN A 137 2.47 -11.00 -1.97
C ASN A 137 3.37 -9.80 -2.27
N LEU A 138 2.88 -8.59 -2.08
CA LEU A 138 3.57 -7.36 -2.46
C LEU A 138 3.75 -6.42 -1.26
N LEU A 139 4.84 -5.65 -1.27
CA LEU A 139 5.03 -4.53 -0.35
C LEU A 139 4.42 -3.27 -0.96
N PRO A 140 3.58 -2.51 -0.23
CA PRO A 140 3.05 -1.24 -0.70
C PRO A 140 4.16 -0.22 -0.99
N PRO A 141 3.90 0.74 -1.90
CA PRO A 141 4.84 1.81 -2.16
C PRO A 141 5.08 2.65 -0.90
N THR A 142 6.29 3.13 -0.73
CA THR A 142 6.70 3.92 0.43
C THR A 142 6.10 5.32 0.46
N PHE A 143 5.61 5.80 -0.68
CA PHE A 143 4.86 7.04 -0.80
C PHE A 143 3.80 6.96 -1.91
N ILE A 144 2.80 7.83 -1.80
CA ILE A 144 1.72 8.03 -2.78
C ILE A 144 1.49 9.53 -2.99
N CYS A 145 0.86 9.88 -4.12
CA CYS A 145 0.66 11.28 -4.51
C CYS A 145 -0.62 11.88 -3.93
N SER A 146 -0.53 13.07 -3.37
CA SER A 146 -1.71 13.85 -2.97
C SER A 146 -2.53 14.26 -4.19
N GLY A 147 -3.85 14.10 -4.11
CA GLY A 147 -4.79 14.45 -5.18
C GLY A 147 -4.83 13.46 -6.36
N VAL A 148 -4.05 12.38 -6.34
CA VAL A 148 -3.99 11.39 -7.42
C VAL A 148 -4.65 10.09 -6.97
N PRO A 149 -5.56 9.50 -7.77
CA PRO A 149 -6.11 8.18 -7.48
C PRO A 149 -4.99 7.14 -7.37
N PHE A 150 -5.02 6.37 -6.30
CA PHE A 150 -4.06 5.32 -6.01
C PHE A 150 -4.77 3.98 -5.91
N THR A 151 -4.18 2.96 -6.53
CA THR A 151 -4.61 1.57 -6.40
C THR A 151 -3.42 0.69 -6.06
N PHE A 152 -3.61 -0.28 -5.18
CA PHE A 152 -2.57 -1.23 -4.83
C PHE A 152 -3.16 -2.61 -4.55
N ASP A 153 -2.47 -3.65 -5.04
CA ASP A 153 -2.82 -5.05 -4.82
C ASP A 153 -2.25 -5.53 -3.47
N HIS A 154 -3.14 -5.63 -2.46
CA HIS A 154 -2.85 -6.23 -1.16
C HIS A 154 -3.20 -7.72 -1.10
N SER A 155 -3.25 -8.40 -2.24
CA SER A 155 -3.49 -9.84 -2.25
C SER A 155 -2.46 -10.59 -1.40
N ALA A 156 -2.92 -11.69 -0.84
CA ALA A 156 -2.11 -12.60 -0.05
C ALA A 156 -2.20 -14.00 -0.64
N THR A 157 -1.21 -14.82 -0.35
CA THR A 157 -1.21 -16.24 -0.67
C THR A 157 -1.36 -17.03 0.62
N ASP A 158 -2.29 -17.97 0.62
CA ASP A 158 -2.43 -18.96 1.68
C ASP A 158 -1.71 -20.25 1.26
N PRO A 159 -0.75 -20.75 2.08
CA PRO A 159 0.00 -21.97 1.75
C PRO A 159 -0.86 -23.22 1.72
N ASP A 160 -1.95 -23.25 2.47
CA ASP A 160 -2.81 -24.42 2.64
C ASP A 160 -4.02 -24.37 1.69
N GLY A 161 -4.19 -23.26 0.95
CA GLY A 161 -5.25 -23.05 -0.04
C GLY A 161 -6.57 -22.62 0.55
N ASP A 162 -6.57 -22.01 1.71
CA ASP A 162 -7.76 -21.50 2.39
C ASP A 162 -8.33 -20.26 1.70
N SER A 163 -9.61 -20.00 1.90
CA SER A 163 -10.29 -18.85 1.33
C SER A 163 -9.94 -17.58 2.12
N LEU A 164 -9.58 -16.51 1.41
CA LEU A 164 -9.14 -15.26 2.00
C LEU A 164 -10.18 -14.14 1.83
N VAL A 165 -10.36 -13.34 2.89
CA VAL A 165 -11.24 -12.17 2.90
C VAL A 165 -10.50 -10.97 3.47
N TYR A 166 -10.54 -9.84 2.78
CA TYR A 166 -9.77 -8.64 3.10
C TYR A 166 -10.65 -7.56 3.71
N SER A 167 -10.10 -6.82 4.67
CA SER A 167 -10.73 -5.60 5.19
C SER A 167 -9.70 -4.61 5.73
N LEU A 168 -10.11 -3.36 5.83
CA LEU A 168 -9.39 -2.36 6.62
C LEU A 168 -9.55 -2.68 8.11
N PHE A 169 -8.55 -2.32 8.91
CA PHE A 169 -8.64 -2.43 10.36
C PHE A 169 -7.90 -1.27 11.07
N VAL A 170 -8.19 -1.08 12.34
CA VAL A 170 -7.48 -0.13 13.20
C VAL A 170 -6.25 -0.82 13.78
N PRO A 171 -5.02 -0.38 13.48
CA PRO A 171 -3.81 -0.99 14.01
C PRO A 171 -3.78 -1.05 15.53
N TYR A 172 -3.04 -2.00 16.07
CA TYR A 172 -2.95 -2.18 17.52
C TYR A 172 -1.84 -1.32 18.12
N ALA A 173 -2.15 -0.72 19.27
CA ALA A 173 -1.18 -0.11 20.16
C ALA A 173 -0.45 -1.19 20.98
N GLY A 174 0.65 -0.81 21.62
CA GLY A 174 1.37 -1.68 22.56
C GLY A 174 2.76 -1.14 22.82
N ALA A 175 3.30 -1.45 23.99
CA ALA A 175 4.44 -0.78 24.58
C ALA A 175 4.23 0.73 24.76
N ASP A 176 4.99 1.37 25.61
CA ASP A 176 4.94 2.80 25.88
C ASP A 176 6.34 3.36 26.16
N PRO A 177 6.54 4.69 26.34
CA PRO A 177 7.85 5.25 26.59
C PRO A 177 8.51 4.80 27.89
N GLY A 178 7.75 4.31 28.86
CA GLY A 178 8.27 3.79 30.15
C GLY A 178 8.83 2.39 30.00
N ASP A 179 8.29 1.60 29.06
CA ASP A 179 8.79 0.28 28.69
C ASP A 179 8.69 0.12 27.15
N PRO A 180 9.67 0.66 26.40
CA PRO A 180 9.57 0.76 24.95
C PRO A 180 9.82 -0.56 24.19
N ALA A 181 10.33 -1.58 24.86
CA ALA A 181 10.59 -2.91 24.29
C ALA A 181 10.36 -3.98 25.36
N PRO A 182 9.08 -4.19 25.76
CA PRO A 182 8.77 -5.07 26.87
C PRO A 182 9.23 -6.50 26.61
N SER A 183 9.86 -7.10 27.62
CA SER A 183 10.37 -8.46 27.57
C SER A 183 9.94 -9.24 28.83
N PRO A 184 8.94 -10.15 28.72
CA PRO A 184 8.15 -10.44 27.50
C PRO A 184 7.24 -9.30 27.10
N PRO A 185 6.69 -9.31 25.86
CA PRO A 185 5.61 -8.41 25.44
C PRO A 185 4.38 -8.52 26.36
N ASN A 186 3.60 -7.44 26.46
CA ASN A 186 2.34 -7.46 27.21
C ASN A 186 1.37 -8.49 26.59
N ASN A 187 0.56 -9.09 27.45
CA ASN A 187 -0.41 -10.11 27.07
C ASN A 187 -1.61 -9.54 26.29
N PRO A 188 -2.28 -10.35 25.43
CA PRO A 188 -3.58 -9.98 24.85
C PRO A 188 -4.68 -9.88 25.91
N PRO A 189 -5.83 -9.18 25.61
CA PRO A 189 -6.18 -8.57 24.32
C PRO A 189 -5.52 -7.21 24.11
N TYR A 190 -5.11 -6.95 22.86
CA TYR A 190 -4.45 -5.69 22.51
C TYR A 190 -5.45 -4.59 22.18
N GLN A 191 -5.10 -3.34 22.53
CA GLN A 191 -5.97 -2.19 22.30
C GLN A 191 -5.66 -1.57 20.94
N PRO A 192 -6.68 -1.11 20.18
CA PRO A 192 -6.44 -0.38 18.96
C PRO A 192 -5.81 0.98 19.23
N VAL A 193 -5.10 1.53 18.24
CA VAL A 193 -4.65 2.94 18.29
C VAL A 193 -5.85 3.89 18.26
N VAL A 194 -5.65 5.10 18.77
CA VAL A 194 -6.66 6.17 18.72
C VAL A 194 -6.33 7.12 17.59
N PHE A 195 -7.27 7.33 16.67
CA PHE A 195 -7.09 8.32 15.62
C PHE A 195 -7.21 9.74 16.15
N GLN A 196 -6.39 10.63 15.58
CA GLN A 196 -6.48 12.07 15.80
C GLN A 196 -7.61 12.64 14.92
N PRO A 197 -8.63 13.31 15.45
CA PRO A 197 -9.65 13.97 14.63
C PRO A 197 -9.03 14.95 13.61
N PRO A 198 -9.50 15.03 12.33
CA PRO A 198 -10.73 14.38 11.84
C PRO A 198 -10.56 12.94 11.34
N TYR A 199 -9.38 12.36 11.43
CA TYR A 199 -9.09 11.03 10.90
C TYR A 199 -9.83 9.92 11.65
N SER A 200 -10.11 8.86 10.94
CA SER A 200 -10.82 7.67 11.45
C SER A 200 -10.55 6.46 10.56
N MET A 201 -11.12 5.30 10.92
CA MET A 201 -11.09 4.10 10.05
C MET A 201 -11.76 4.34 8.68
N ASN A 202 -12.69 5.30 8.59
CA ASN A 202 -13.35 5.65 7.33
C ASN A 202 -12.61 6.75 6.55
N ASP A 203 -11.64 7.38 7.17
CA ASP A 203 -10.84 8.45 6.56
C ASP A 203 -9.43 8.50 7.17
N PHE A 204 -8.50 7.77 6.59
CA PHE A 204 -7.12 7.71 7.09
C PHE A 204 -6.26 8.91 6.69
N MET A 205 -6.54 9.56 5.55
CA MET A 205 -5.62 10.50 4.89
C MET A 205 -6.32 11.72 4.28
N GLY A 206 -7.63 11.90 4.54
CA GLY A 206 -8.46 12.88 3.84
C GLY A 206 -8.72 12.51 2.38
N GLY A 207 -9.58 13.28 1.71
CA GLY A 207 -9.93 13.10 0.31
C GLY A 207 -10.98 12.01 0.07
N VAL A 208 -10.80 11.19 -0.97
CA VAL A 208 -11.70 10.05 -1.19
C VAL A 208 -11.30 8.92 -0.24
N PRO A 209 -12.22 8.44 0.59
CA PRO A 209 -11.94 7.41 1.58
C PRO A 209 -11.28 6.17 0.99
N MET A 210 -10.34 5.61 1.74
CA MET A 210 -9.70 4.34 1.41
C MET A 210 -10.73 3.21 1.45
N THR A 211 -10.69 2.37 0.44
CA THR A 211 -11.52 1.16 0.33
C THR A 211 -10.67 -0.03 -0.07
N ILE A 212 -11.07 -1.22 0.34
CA ILE A 212 -10.44 -2.47 -0.10
C ILE A 212 -11.52 -3.43 -0.59
N ASP A 213 -11.28 -4.06 -1.72
CA ASP A 213 -12.16 -5.13 -2.21
C ASP A 213 -11.96 -6.37 -1.35
N TYR A 214 -13.06 -6.87 -0.79
CA TYR A 214 -13.05 -7.95 0.19
C TYR A 214 -12.57 -9.30 -0.36
N SER A 215 -12.64 -9.51 -1.68
CA SER A 215 -12.30 -10.77 -2.33
C SER A 215 -10.91 -10.76 -2.98
N SER A 216 -10.48 -9.64 -3.51
CA SER A 216 -9.22 -9.53 -4.23
C SER A 216 -8.10 -8.85 -3.43
N GLY A 217 -8.44 -8.09 -2.37
CA GLY A 217 -7.47 -7.27 -1.66
C GLY A 217 -7.05 -6.00 -2.42
N LEU A 218 -7.76 -5.63 -3.50
CA LEU A 218 -7.47 -4.41 -4.24
C LEU A 218 -7.87 -3.18 -3.43
N LEU A 219 -6.87 -2.43 -2.98
CA LEU A 219 -7.04 -1.17 -2.24
C LEU A 219 -7.15 0.00 -3.21
N LYS A 220 -8.03 0.96 -2.90
CA LYS A 220 -8.19 2.22 -3.62
C LYS A 220 -8.27 3.38 -2.64
N ALA A 221 -7.62 4.49 -2.97
CA ALA A 221 -7.67 5.75 -2.22
C ALA A 221 -7.37 6.93 -3.12
N THR A 222 -7.77 8.14 -2.70
CA THR A 222 -7.29 9.39 -3.31
C THR A 222 -7.04 10.37 -2.17
N PRO A 223 -5.85 10.37 -1.56
CA PRO A 223 -5.54 11.24 -0.43
C PRO A 223 -5.45 12.69 -0.89
N ASN A 224 -5.87 13.64 -0.05
CA ASN A 224 -5.73 15.07 -0.34
C ASN A 224 -4.85 15.80 0.69
N MET A 225 -4.41 15.14 1.74
CA MET A 225 -3.54 15.69 2.77
C MET A 225 -2.13 15.13 2.60
N THR A 226 -1.13 16.01 2.63
CA THR A 226 0.28 15.61 2.63
C THR A 226 0.76 15.33 4.04
N GLY A 227 1.64 14.33 4.20
CA GLY A 227 2.19 13.92 5.49
C GLY A 227 2.37 12.42 5.61
N GLN A 228 2.57 11.95 6.84
CA GLN A 228 2.68 10.53 7.15
C GLN A 228 1.42 10.02 7.83
N PHE A 229 0.92 8.89 7.39
CA PHE A 229 -0.33 8.30 7.85
C PHE A 229 -0.16 6.81 8.09
N VAL A 230 -0.91 6.28 9.04
CA VAL A 230 -0.97 4.84 9.34
C VAL A 230 -2.33 4.30 8.95
N TYR A 231 -2.32 3.14 8.31
CA TYR A 231 -3.51 2.35 8.04
C TYR A 231 -3.24 0.86 8.22
N GLY A 232 -4.27 0.09 8.42
CA GLY A 232 -4.18 -1.35 8.60
C GLY A 232 -5.00 -2.14 7.60
N ILE A 233 -4.41 -3.25 7.14
CA ILE A 233 -5.07 -4.26 6.31
C ILE A 233 -5.04 -5.59 7.07
N VAL A 234 -6.18 -6.23 7.17
CA VAL A 234 -6.30 -7.60 7.67
C VAL A 234 -6.79 -8.52 6.58
N VAL A 235 -6.16 -9.68 6.48
CA VAL A 235 -6.64 -10.81 5.69
C VAL A 235 -7.10 -11.91 6.64
N LYS A 236 -8.36 -12.30 6.51
CA LYS A 236 -9.00 -13.37 7.30
C LYS A 236 -9.04 -14.64 6.47
N GLU A 237 -8.79 -15.73 7.13
CA GLU A 237 -8.62 -17.06 6.58
C GLU A 237 -9.81 -17.94 6.95
N TYR A 238 -10.36 -18.65 5.96
CA TYR A 238 -11.53 -19.51 6.12
C TYR A 238 -11.30 -20.88 5.47
N ARG A 239 -11.41 -21.95 6.24
CA ARG A 239 -11.37 -23.34 5.79
C ARG A 239 -12.77 -23.92 5.82
N ASN A 240 -13.29 -24.32 4.63
CA ASN A 240 -14.66 -24.81 4.48
C ASN A 240 -15.74 -23.85 5.04
N GLY A 241 -15.52 -22.55 4.92
CA GLY A 241 -16.42 -21.51 5.41
C GLY A 241 -16.32 -21.22 6.90
N ILE A 242 -15.43 -21.88 7.64
CA ILE A 242 -15.16 -21.65 9.06
C ILE A 242 -13.95 -20.72 9.19
N TYR A 243 -14.11 -19.65 9.95
CA TYR A 243 -12.99 -18.76 10.30
C TYR A 243 -11.94 -19.52 11.12
N ILE A 244 -10.67 -19.40 10.71
CA ILE A 244 -9.56 -20.11 11.37
C ILE A 244 -8.41 -19.20 11.79
N GLY A 245 -8.25 -18.02 11.16
CA GLY A 245 -7.16 -17.13 11.50
C GLY A 245 -7.20 -15.80 10.75
N GLU A 246 -6.24 -14.94 11.09
CA GLU A 246 -6.07 -13.67 10.40
C GLU A 246 -4.61 -13.20 10.45
N THR A 247 -4.20 -12.49 9.40
CA THR A 247 -2.88 -11.88 9.29
C THR A 247 -3.02 -10.38 9.06
N PHE A 248 -2.24 -9.60 9.81
CA PHE A 248 -2.31 -8.15 9.83
C PHE A 248 -1.12 -7.52 9.13
N ARG A 249 -1.40 -6.42 8.45
CA ARG A 249 -0.39 -5.48 7.96
C ARG A 249 -0.71 -4.09 8.51
N ASP A 250 0.15 -3.59 9.40
CA ASP A 250 0.17 -2.22 9.88
C ASP A 250 1.21 -1.47 9.03
N PHE A 251 0.80 -0.43 8.33
CA PHE A 251 1.64 0.24 7.35
C PHE A 251 1.62 1.76 7.52
N GLN A 252 2.82 2.37 7.53
CA GLN A 252 2.99 3.81 7.45
C GLN A 252 3.24 4.18 5.98
N VAL A 253 2.53 5.18 5.48
CA VAL A 253 2.67 5.71 4.13
C VAL A 253 2.96 7.20 4.16
N ASN A 254 3.79 7.67 3.23
CA ASN A 254 3.99 9.09 2.97
C ASN A 254 3.05 9.54 1.85
N VAL A 255 2.23 10.54 2.13
CA VAL A 255 1.48 11.26 1.09
C VAL A 255 2.25 12.53 0.76
N VAL A 256 2.70 12.66 -0.48
CA VAL A 256 3.57 13.75 -0.91
C VAL A 256 2.94 14.51 -2.08
N PRO A 257 3.27 15.82 -2.26
CA PRO A 257 2.94 16.50 -3.49
C PRO A 257 3.80 15.88 -4.60
N CYS A 258 3.16 15.28 -5.60
CA CYS A 258 3.88 14.82 -6.77
C CYS A 258 3.87 15.93 -7.85
N PRO A 259 4.91 16.01 -8.69
CA PRO A 259 4.82 16.81 -9.89
C PRO A 259 3.62 16.33 -10.72
N THR A 260 2.95 17.25 -11.38
CA THR A 260 1.79 16.95 -12.23
C THR A 260 2.18 15.88 -13.26
N ILE A 261 1.55 14.71 -13.18
CA ILE A 261 1.70 13.68 -14.21
C ILE A 261 1.07 14.24 -15.48
N THR A 262 1.82 14.22 -16.56
CA THR A 262 1.28 14.60 -17.87
C THR A 262 0.30 13.52 -18.32
N VAL A 263 -0.91 13.91 -18.62
CA VAL A 263 -1.96 13.05 -19.17
C VAL A 263 -2.47 13.68 -20.44
N ALA A 264 -2.24 13.05 -21.58
CA ALA A 264 -2.80 13.46 -22.85
C ALA A 264 -4.28 13.07 -22.93
N SER A 265 -5.11 13.99 -23.37
CA SER A 265 -6.54 13.74 -23.54
C SER A 265 -7.10 14.63 -24.63
N ILE A 266 -7.88 14.06 -25.54
CA ILE A 266 -8.58 14.74 -26.63
C ILE A 266 -10.07 14.62 -26.38
N PHE A 267 -10.77 15.76 -26.36
CA PHE A 267 -12.24 15.73 -26.50
C PHE A 267 -12.54 15.43 -27.97
N SER A 268 -13.55 14.57 -28.23
CA SER A 268 -13.89 14.16 -29.60
C SER A 268 -14.01 15.36 -30.54
N PRO A 269 -13.26 15.36 -31.67
CA PRO A 269 -13.31 16.48 -32.61
C PRO A 269 -14.72 16.72 -33.13
N THR A 270 -15.10 17.98 -33.23
CA THR A 270 -16.39 18.38 -33.78
C THR A 270 -16.21 18.81 -35.23
N ILE A 271 -17.00 18.23 -36.11
CA ILE A 271 -17.07 18.61 -37.52
C ILE A 271 -18.47 19.14 -37.80
N ALA A 272 -18.57 20.34 -38.37
CA ALA A 272 -19.84 20.90 -38.81
C ALA A 272 -20.31 20.18 -40.08
N CYS A 273 -21.61 19.88 -40.22
CA CYS A 273 -22.17 19.26 -41.43
C CYS A 273 -21.84 20.09 -42.67
N GLY A 274 -21.22 19.47 -43.67
CA GLY A 274 -20.76 20.11 -44.91
C GLY A 274 -19.44 20.83 -44.82
N SER A 275 -18.68 20.69 -43.72
CA SER A 275 -17.31 21.17 -43.54
C SER A 275 -16.35 19.98 -43.56
N LEU A 276 -15.13 20.21 -44.05
CA LEU A 276 -13.98 19.32 -43.90
C LEU A 276 -13.03 19.79 -42.77
N GLN A 277 -13.41 20.86 -42.08
CA GLN A 277 -12.65 21.37 -40.92
C GLN A 277 -13.06 20.66 -39.66
N ALA A 278 -12.07 20.10 -38.95
CA ALA A 278 -12.21 19.56 -37.61
C ALA A 278 -11.57 20.52 -36.59
N ASP A 279 -12.30 20.83 -35.53
CA ASP A 279 -11.79 21.61 -34.41
C ASP A 279 -11.45 20.65 -33.25
N PHE A 280 -10.23 20.74 -32.76
CA PHE A 280 -9.71 19.88 -31.71
C PHE A 280 -9.69 20.61 -30.37
N VAL A 281 -10.21 19.97 -29.35
CA VAL A 281 -10.18 20.48 -27.98
C VAL A 281 -9.27 19.58 -27.15
N ASN A 282 -8.20 20.19 -26.64
CA ASN A 282 -7.26 19.55 -25.74
C ASN A 282 -7.82 19.55 -24.31
N THR A 283 -7.91 18.38 -23.71
CA THR A 283 -8.32 18.20 -22.33
C THR A 283 -7.21 17.58 -21.49
N SER A 284 -5.96 17.64 -21.97
CA SER A 284 -4.78 17.16 -21.26
C SER A 284 -4.54 17.89 -19.96
N ALA A 285 -3.90 17.21 -19.01
CA ALA A 285 -3.50 17.78 -17.74
C ALA A 285 -1.98 17.66 -17.55
N GLY A 286 -1.38 18.65 -16.87
CA GLY A 286 0.02 18.61 -16.45
C GLY A 286 1.07 18.75 -17.56
N ALA A 287 0.66 19.05 -18.79
CA ALA A 287 1.59 19.25 -19.91
C ALA A 287 2.15 20.68 -19.94
N ALA A 288 3.38 20.82 -20.39
CA ALA A 288 4.03 22.11 -20.65
C ALA A 288 3.79 22.61 -22.08
N THR A 289 3.79 21.70 -23.03
CA THR A 289 3.58 21.99 -24.46
C THR A 289 2.88 20.81 -25.13
N TYR A 290 2.42 21.04 -26.35
CA TYR A 290 1.65 20.06 -27.13
C TYR A 290 2.22 19.91 -28.53
N PHE A 291 2.00 18.72 -29.12
CA PHE A 291 2.24 18.47 -30.51
C PHE A 291 1.08 17.62 -31.04
N TRP A 292 0.51 18.08 -32.14
CA TRP A 292 -0.55 17.40 -32.86
C TRP A 292 -0.03 16.90 -34.21
N ASP A 293 -0.49 15.75 -34.59
CA ASP A 293 -0.43 15.18 -35.94
C ASP A 293 -1.86 14.80 -36.30
N PHE A 294 -2.39 15.38 -37.39
CA PHE A 294 -3.80 15.22 -37.74
C PHE A 294 -4.07 13.93 -38.53
N GLY A 295 -3.03 13.17 -38.89
CA GLY A 295 -3.15 11.89 -39.56
C GLY A 295 -3.66 12.02 -40.99
N ASP A 296 -3.36 13.13 -41.69
CA ASP A 296 -3.67 13.34 -43.10
C ASP A 296 -2.60 12.65 -43.99
N PRO A 297 -2.94 11.52 -44.67
CA PRO A 297 -1.94 10.75 -45.38
C PRO A 297 -1.41 11.45 -46.67
N LEU A 298 -2.03 12.55 -47.07
CA LEU A 298 -1.65 13.31 -48.25
C LEU A 298 -0.73 14.48 -47.95
N ARG A 299 -0.51 14.80 -46.68
CA ARG A 299 0.29 15.95 -46.22
C ARG A 299 1.33 15.51 -45.20
N SER A 300 2.46 16.17 -45.22
CA SER A 300 3.55 16.00 -44.27
C SER A 300 3.68 17.18 -43.32
N ASP A 301 2.87 18.21 -43.49
CA ASP A 301 2.79 19.43 -42.67
C ASP A 301 1.48 19.50 -41.86
N ASP A 302 0.82 18.37 -41.71
CA ASP A 302 -0.43 18.19 -40.95
C ASP A 302 -0.19 18.14 -39.43
N THR A 303 0.56 19.11 -38.94
CA THR A 303 0.95 19.19 -37.52
C THR A 303 0.66 20.56 -36.92
N SER A 304 0.54 20.61 -35.58
CA SER A 304 0.36 21.85 -34.83
C SER A 304 0.97 21.76 -33.44
N SER A 305 1.41 22.90 -32.92
CA SER A 305 1.80 23.04 -31.51
C SER A 305 0.82 23.88 -30.68
N LEU A 306 -0.30 24.26 -31.26
CA LEU A 306 -1.35 25.02 -30.55
C LEU A 306 -2.06 24.10 -29.53
N GLU A 307 -2.55 24.72 -28.45
CA GLU A 307 -3.30 23.97 -27.45
C GLU A 307 -4.61 23.39 -28.03
N ASN A 308 -5.37 24.19 -28.76
CA ASN A 308 -6.64 23.80 -29.40
C ASN A 308 -6.57 24.18 -30.88
N PRO A 309 -6.00 23.33 -31.76
CA PRO A 309 -5.89 23.59 -33.19
C PRO A 309 -7.16 23.24 -33.95
N SER A 310 -7.22 23.68 -35.22
CA SER A 310 -8.14 23.17 -36.22
C SER A 310 -7.36 22.66 -37.43
N TRP A 311 -7.92 21.68 -38.15
CA TRP A 311 -7.36 21.14 -39.39
C TRP A 311 -8.45 20.95 -40.42
N VAL A 312 -8.11 21.25 -41.71
CA VAL A 312 -9.02 21.04 -42.84
C VAL A 312 -8.54 19.79 -43.62
N TYR A 313 -9.30 18.72 -43.53
CA TYR A 313 -9.00 17.47 -44.24
C TYR A 313 -9.27 17.58 -45.73
N PRO A 314 -8.57 16.78 -46.58
CA PRO A 314 -8.70 16.88 -48.03
C PRO A 314 -10.03 16.29 -48.53
N ASP A 315 -10.64 15.36 -47.83
CA ASP A 315 -11.86 14.68 -48.21
C ASP A 315 -12.58 14.12 -46.97
N THR A 316 -13.79 13.61 -47.17
CA THR A 316 -14.50 12.82 -46.14
C THR A 316 -13.82 11.47 -45.96
N GLY A 317 -13.70 11.04 -44.68
CA GLY A 317 -13.03 9.78 -44.34
C GLY A 317 -12.83 9.61 -42.85
N GLU A 318 -12.14 8.54 -42.49
CA GLU A 318 -11.72 8.32 -41.10
C GLU A 318 -10.24 8.66 -40.97
N TYR A 319 -9.93 9.60 -40.09
CA TYR A 319 -8.58 10.04 -39.77
C TYR A 319 -8.31 9.83 -38.28
N THR A 320 -7.07 9.50 -37.94
CA THR A 320 -6.64 9.37 -36.55
C THR A 320 -5.70 10.50 -36.19
N ALA A 321 -6.20 11.46 -35.45
CA ALA A 321 -5.35 12.52 -34.93
C ALA A 321 -4.60 12.03 -33.67
N THR A 322 -3.34 12.40 -33.57
CA THR A 322 -2.45 12.09 -32.44
C THR A 322 -2.12 13.35 -31.69
N LEU A 323 -2.29 13.36 -30.38
CA LEU A 323 -1.83 14.42 -29.49
C LEU A 323 -0.72 13.88 -28.60
N ILE A 324 0.43 14.51 -28.63
CA ILE A 324 1.51 14.31 -27.67
C ILE A 324 1.51 15.49 -26.69
N ALA A 325 1.29 15.20 -25.42
CA ALA A 325 1.40 16.14 -24.32
C ALA A 325 2.81 16.03 -23.71
N TYR A 326 3.60 17.07 -23.80
CA TYR A 326 4.99 17.09 -23.33
C TYR A 326 5.05 17.52 -21.86
N SER A 327 5.74 16.73 -21.08
CA SER A 327 6.04 17.03 -19.69
C SER A 327 7.10 18.14 -19.55
N SER A 328 7.01 18.96 -18.51
CA SER A 328 8.06 19.91 -18.14
C SER A 328 9.22 19.26 -17.38
N VAL A 329 9.09 17.99 -16.98
CA VAL A 329 10.05 17.31 -16.09
C VAL A 329 11.03 16.48 -16.89
N GLU A 330 10.54 15.51 -17.65
CA GLU A 330 11.35 14.56 -18.40
C GLU A 330 10.62 14.10 -19.67
N PRO A 331 11.31 13.86 -20.80
CA PRO A 331 10.68 13.36 -22.02
C PRO A 331 10.00 11.99 -21.85
N ALA A 332 10.50 11.16 -20.92
CA ALA A 332 9.87 9.87 -20.60
C ALA A 332 8.50 10.03 -19.93
N CYS A 333 8.13 11.25 -19.54
CA CYS A 333 6.86 11.62 -18.93
C CYS A 333 5.87 12.25 -19.89
N ASN A 334 6.19 12.26 -21.19
CA ASN A 334 5.24 12.63 -22.22
C ASN A 334 4.15 11.56 -22.30
N ASP A 335 2.95 11.99 -22.61
CA ASP A 335 1.82 11.09 -22.83
C ASP A 335 1.21 11.33 -24.22
N THR A 336 0.53 10.33 -24.74
CA THR A 336 -0.04 10.37 -26.09
C THR A 336 -1.50 9.91 -26.07
N ALA A 337 -2.36 10.70 -26.69
CA ALA A 337 -3.76 10.37 -26.91
C ALA A 337 -4.08 10.30 -28.42
N TYR A 338 -5.08 9.53 -28.77
CA TYR A 338 -5.56 9.37 -30.14
C TYR A 338 -7.03 9.79 -30.21
N GLY A 339 -7.37 10.59 -31.22
CA GLY A 339 -8.73 11.02 -31.53
C GLY A 339 -9.17 10.57 -32.90
N LEU A 340 -10.34 9.92 -32.99
CA LEU A 340 -10.90 9.54 -34.27
C LEU A 340 -11.76 10.67 -34.84
N VAL A 341 -11.48 11.07 -36.08
CA VAL A 341 -12.20 12.07 -36.87
C VAL A 341 -12.96 11.33 -37.96
N LYS A 342 -14.28 11.55 -38.08
CA LYS A 342 -15.17 10.89 -39.06
C LYS A 342 -15.98 11.91 -39.85
#